data_a572f4969c915d28b9cc872142280f83
#
_entry.id   a572f4969c915d28b9cc872142280f83
#
_cell.length_a   1.000
_cell.length_b   1.000
_cell.length_c   1.000
_cell.angle_alpha   90.00
_cell.angle_beta   90.00
_cell.angle_gamma   90.00
#
_symmetry.space_group_name_H-M   'P 1'
#
loop_
_entity.id
_entity.type
_entity.pdbx_description
1 polymer ?
#
loop_
_entity_poly.entity_id
_entity_poly.type
_entity_poly.pdbx_seq_one_letter_code
_entity_poly.pdbx_strand_id
1 'polypeptide(L)'
;MSSIKSIVAGLAGASVFGTACFAGRMASQYRKIFDDFGATLPSISVAFISPTFDAYLVLGLLCGALVSFVIWIAEPAWLSWACALSVAFGLLLFWAVFTAALALPLANVVQDVAAAAVENDSAAAQDESRAN
;
A
#
# COMPACT_ATOMS: atom_id res chain seq x y z
N MET A 1 -7.52 -35.62 -5.07
CA MET A 1 -7.06 -34.37 -5.75
C MET A 1 -7.97 -33.15 -5.53
N SER A 2 -9.26 -33.32 -5.26
CA SER A 2 -10.18 -32.19 -4.98
C SER A 2 -9.82 -31.40 -3.74
N SER A 3 -9.39 -32.06 -2.67
CA SER A 3 -9.06 -31.39 -1.39
C SER A 3 -7.89 -30.41 -1.49
N ILE A 4 -6.85 -30.72 -2.25
CA ILE A 4 -5.68 -29.83 -2.41
C ILE A 4 -6.07 -28.58 -3.18
N LYS A 5 -6.85 -28.68 -4.25
CA LYS A 5 -7.36 -27.54 -5.00
C LYS A 5 -8.19 -26.61 -4.13
N SER A 6 -9.05 -27.17 -3.28
CA SER A 6 -9.88 -26.39 -2.36
C SER A 6 -9.02 -25.63 -1.33
N ILE A 7 -7.97 -26.26 -0.82
CA ILE A 7 -7.04 -25.61 0.12
C ILE A 7 -6.28 -24.46 -0.58
N VAL A 8 -5.76 -24.69 -1.80
CA VAL A 8 -5.03 -23.67 -2.56
C VAL A 8 -5.94 -22.50 -2.90
N ALA A 9 -7.17 -22.75 -3.34
CA ALA A 9 -8.16 -21.72 -3.62
C ALA A 9 -8.51 -20.88 -2.36
N GLY A 10 -8.72 -21.55 -1.24
CA GLY A 10 -9.00 -20.91 0.05
C GLY A 10 -7.83 -20.04 0.53
N LEU A 11 -6.60 -20.54 0.45
CA LEU A 11 -5.40 -19.80 0.83
C LEU A 11 -5.18 -18.56 -0.07
N ALA A 12 -5.34 -18.71 -1.38
CA ALA A 12 -5.20 -17.60 -2.32
C ALA A 12 -6.24 -16.50 -2.05
N GLY A 13 -7.51 -16.84 -1.87
CA GLY A 13 -8.55 -15.88 -1.54
C GLY A 13 -8.35 -15.21 -0.18
N ALA A 14 -7.94 -15.97 0.83
CA ALA A 14 -7.62 -15.43 2.14
C ALA A 14 -6.42 -14.47 2.10
N SER A 15 -5.41 -14.74 1.28
CA SER A 15 -4.26 -13.86 1.09
C SER A 15 -4.65 -12.54 0.44
N VAL A 16 -5.51 -12.57 -0.57
CA VAL A 16 -6.03 -11.35 -1.22
C VAL A 16 -6.84 -10.52 -0.23
N PHE A 17 -7.74 -11.15 0.50
CA PHE A 17 -8.55 -10.47 1.52
C PHE A 17 -7.69 -9.89 2.64
N GLY A 18 -6.75 -10.66 3.18
CA GLY A 18 -5.82 -10.19 4.22
C GLY A 18 -4.98 -9.00 3.77
N THR A 19 -4.50 -9.03 2.52
CA THR A 19 -3.77 -7.91 1.90
C THR A 19 -4.63 -6.65 1.83
N ALA A 20 -5.89 -6.77 1.40
CA ALA A 20 -6.81 -5.63 1.33
C ALA A 20 -7.11 -5.05 2.72
N CYS A 21 -7.34 -5.89 3.72
CA CYS A 21 -7.53 -5.46 5.12
C CYS A 21 -6.32 -4.68 5.64
N PHE A 22 -5.12 -5.20 5.41
CA PHE A 22 -3.89 -4.57 5.87
C PHE A 22 -3.62 -3.26 5.12
N ALA A 23 -3.77 -3.24 3.80
CA ALA A 23 -3.63 -2.04 2.99
C ALA A 23 -4.62 -0.94 3.40
N GLY A 24 -5.89 -1.27 3.62
CA GLY A 24 -6.90 -0.33 4.09
C GLY A 24 -6.59 0.26 5.47
N ARG A 25 -6.04 -0.57 6.37
CA ARG A 25 -5.63 -0.11 7.70
C ARG A 25 -4.43 0.83 7.64
N MET A 26 -3.43 0.48 6.83
CA MET A 26 -2.27 1.34 6.56
C MET A 26 -2.70 2.66 5.91
N ALA A 27 -3.52 2.63 4.87
CA ALA A 27 -4.01 3.81 4.19
C ALA A 27 -4.72 4.78 5.16
N SER A 28 -5.53 4.26 6.09
CA SER A 28 -6.23 5.08 7.09
C SER A 28 -5.28 5.74 8.10
N GLN A 29 -4.17 5.08 8.46
CA GLN A 29 -3.15 5.65 9.35
C GLN A 29 -2.34 6.75 8.63
N TYR A 30 -1.93 6.48 7.39
CA TYR A 30 -1.21 7.47 6.58
C TYR A 30 -2.04 8.72 6.29
N ARG A 31 -3.36 8.56 6.04
CA ARG A 31 -4.27 9.69 5.87
C ARG A 31 -4.19 10.67 7.05
N LYS A 32 -4.24 10.16 8.28
CA LYS A 32 -4.14 11.01 9.49
C LYS A 32 -2.81 11.75 9.54
N ILE A 33 -1.70 11.06 9.25
CA ILE A 33 -0.37 11.66 9.26
C ILE A 33 -0.28 12.79 8.23
N PHE A 34 -0.77 12.57 7.01
CA PHE A 34 -0.72 13.59 5.96
C PHE A 34 -1.65 14.77 6.23
N ASP A 35 -2.83 14.53 6.80
CA ASP A 35 -3.75 15.59 7.22
C ASP A 35 -3.12 16.47 8.31
N ASP A 36 -2.40 15.87 9.25
CA ASP A 36 -1.71 16.59 10.34
C ASP A 36 -0.53 17.46 9.83
N PHE A 37 0.17 16.99 8.81
CA PHE A 37 1.30 17.73 8.22
C PHE A 37 0.91 18.74 7.13
N GLY A 38 -0.35 18.74 6.67
CA GLY A 38 -0.82 19.63 5.59
C GLY A 38 -0.05 19.44 4.27
N ALA A 39 0.57 18.28 4.04
CA ALA A 39 1.44 18.02 2.89
C ALA A 39 0.62 17.78 1.63
N THR A 40 1.07 18.36 0.51
CA THR A 40 0.51 18.08 -0.82
C THR A 40 0.94 16.70 -1.28
N LEU A 41 -0.04 15.80 -1.44
CA LEU A 41 0.21 14.42 -1.85
C LEU A 41 0.25 14.29 -3.38
N PRO A 42 1.18 13.47 -3.93
CA PRO A 42 1.13 13.05 -5.31
C PRO A 42 -0.19 12.35 -5.64
N SER A 43 -0.67 12.48 -6.87
CA SER A 43 -1.95 11.90 -7.30
C SER A 43 -2.04 10.39 -7.09
N ILE A 44 -0.93 9.68 -7.23
CA ILE A 44 -0.86 8.24 -6.98
C ILE A 44 -1.10 7.89 -5.50
N SER A 45 -0.53 8.66 -4.58
CA SER A 45 -0.73 8.46 -3.13
C SER A 45 -2.17 8.76 -2.74
N VAL A 46 -2.77 9.79 -3.32
CA VAL A 46 -4.20 10.13 -3.12
C VAL A 46 -5.09 8.96 -3.56
N ALA A 47 -4.79 8.31 -4.68
CA ALA A 47 -5.58 7.18 -5.17
C ALA A 47 -5.60 5.99 -4.18
N PHE A 48 -4.50 5.76 -3.45
CA PHE A 48 -4.43 4.69 -2.44
C PHE A 48 -4.98 5.09 -1.08
N ILE A 49 -4.93 6.37 -0.73
CA ILE A 49 -5.37 6.89 0.59
C ILE A 49 -6.85 7.31 0.56
N SER A 50 -7.38 7.69 -0.61
CA SER A 50 -8.76 8.17 -0.77
C SER A 50 -9.84 7.13 -0.41
N PRO A 51 -9.73 5.82 -0.77
CA PRO A 51 -10.75 4.84 -0.40
C PRO A 51 -10.83 4.66 1.12
N THR A 52 -12.06 4.51 1.61
CA THR A 52 -12.28 4.20 3.03
C THR A 52 -11.86 2.76 3.34
N PHE A 53 -11.62 2.48 4.62
CA PHE A 53 -11.31 1.11 5.07
C PHE A 53 -12.39 0.11 4.64
N ASP A 54 -13.66 0.49 4.71
CA ASP A 54 -14.78 -0.36 4.29
C ASP A 54 -14.75 -0.66 2.80
N ALA A 55 -14.32 0.29 1.96
CA ALA A 55 -14.15 0.06 0.53
C ALA A 55 -13.05 -0.98 0.25
N TYR A 56 -11.94 -0.95 0.99
CA TYR A 56 -10.89 -1.97 0.92
C TYR A 56 -11.40 -3.34 1.35
N LEU A 57 -12.23 -3.41 2.41
CA LEU A 57 -12.82 -4.67 2.88
C LEU A 57 -13.74 -5.29 1.82
N VAL A 58 -14.64 -4.49 1.27
CA VAL A 58 -15.59 -4.95 0.24
C VAL A 58 -14.85 -5.39 -1.01
N LEU A 59 -13.90 -4.59 -1.50
CA LEU A 59 -13.10 -4.93 -2.67
C LEU A 59 -12.26 -6.19 -2.43
N GLY A 60 -11.61 -6.30 -1.27
CA GLY A 60 -10.83 -7.47 -0.89
C GLY A 60 -11.66 -8.74 -0.81
N LEU A 61 -12.88 -8.65 -0.25
CA LEU A 61 -13.79 -9.78 -0.17
C LEU A 61 -14.24 -10.23 -1.57
N LEU A 62 -14.63 -9.29 -2.43
CA LEU A 62 -15.05 -9.59 -3.79
C LEU A 62 -13.91 -10.19 -4.62
N CYS A 63 -12.75 -9.56 -4.61
CA CYS A 63 -11.57 -10.07 -5.33
C CYS A 63 -11.11 -11.43 -4.77
N GLY A 64 -11.07 -11.60 -3.46
CA GLY A 64 -10.71 -12.85 -2.82
C GLY A 64 -11.66 -13.99 -3.16
N ALA A 65 -12.97 -13.74 -3.13
CA ALA A 65 -13.99 -14.70 -3.53
C ALA A 65 -13.87 -15.07 -5.01
N LEU A 66 -13.67 -14.09 -5.89
CA LEU A 66 -13.52 -14.31 -7.32
C LEU A 66 -12.27 -15.12 -7.64
N VAL A 67 -11.13 -14.82 -7.02
CA VAL A 67 -9.89 -15.57 -7.15
C VAL A 67 -10.07 -17.01 -6.68
N SER A 68 -10.68 -17.23 -5.50
CA SER A 68 -10.98 -18.57 -5.00
C SER A 68 -11.85 -19.36 -5.97
N PHE A 69 -12.88 -18.72 -6.52
CA PHE A 69 -13.80 -19.32 -7.45
C PHE A 69 -13.13 -19.73 -8.77
N VAL A 70 -12.29 -18.84 -9.32
CA VAL A 70 -11.53 -19.11 -10.56
C VAL A 70 -10.58 -20.28 -10.37
N ILE A 71 -9.82 -20.32 -9.26
CA ILE A 71 -8.88 -21.42 -8.98
C ILE A 71 -9.63 -22.74 -8.76
N TRP A 72 -10.82 -22.68 -8.13
CA TRP A 72 -11.62 -23.87 -7.86
C TRP A 72 -12.18 -24.49 -9.14
N ILE A 73 -12.64 -23.68 -10.12
CA ILE A 73 -13.17 -24.13 -11.40
C ILE A 73 -12.04 -24.53 -12.38
N ALA A 74 -10.84 -23.98 -12.22
CA ALA A 74 -9.75 -24.21 -13.18
C ALA A 74 -9.44 -25.72 -13.38
N GLU A 75 -9.62 -26.20 -14.58
CA GLU A 75 -9.23 -27.51 -15.07
C GLU A 75 -8.38 -27.31 -16.34
N PRO A 76 -7.26 -27.95 -16.48
CA PRO A 76 -6.57 -28.97 -15.66
C PRO A 76 -5.81 -28.40 -14.45
N ALA A 77 -5.27 -29.29 -13.59
CA ALA A 77 -4.61 -28.93 -12.34
C ALA A 77 -3.45 -27.95 -12.50
N TRP A 78 -2.69 -27.98 -13.60
CA TRP A 78 -1.59 -27.05 -13.86
C TRP A 78 -2.08 -25.60 -14.00
N LEU A 79 -3.28 -25.40 -14.53
CA LEU A 79 -3.89 -24.07 -14.66
C LEU A 79 -4.22 -23.48 -13.27
N SER A 80 -4.71 -24.31 -12.35
CA SER A 80 -4.95 -23.90 -10.96
C SER A 80 -3.67 -23.40 -10.27
N TRP A 81 -2.54 -24.08 -10.47
CA TRP A 81 -1.23 -23.66 -9.97
C TRP A 81 -0.73 -22.38 -10.65
N ALA A 82 -0.89 -22.27 -11.96
CA ALA A 82 -0.52 -21.08 -12.71
C ALA A 82 -1.32 -19.85 -12.22
N CYS A 83 -2.63 -20.00 -11.98
CA CYS A 83 -3.45 -18.94 -11.40
C CYS A 83 -2.99 -18.56 -10.00
N ALA A 84 -2.68 -19.53 -9.14
CA ALA A 84 -2.20 -19.25 -7.79
C ALA A 84 -0.86 -18.50 -7.79
N LEU A 85 0.08 -18.88 -8.66
CA LEU A 85 1.36 -18.18 -8.83
C LEU A 85 1.16 -16.76 -9.37
N SER A 86 0.25 -16.57 -10.33
CA SER A 86 -0.09 -15.24 -10.87
C SER A 86 -0.66 -14.33 -9.79
N VAL A 87 -1.52 -14.86 -8.91
CA VAL A 87 -2.05 -14.11 -7.76
C VAL A 87 -0.94 -13.73 -6.79
N ALA A 88 -0.04 -14.66 -6.46
CA ALA A 88 1.09 -14.39 -5.58
C ALA A 88 2.00 -13.29 -6.16
N PHE A 89 2.30 -13.35 -7.45
CA PHE A 89 3.09 -12.32 -8.15
C PHE A 89 2.35 -10.97 -8.18
N GLY A 90 1.06 -10.98 -8.45
CA GLY A 90 0.22 -9.77 -8.41
C GLY A 90 0.20 -9.10 -7.02
N LEU A 91 0.14 -9.91 -5.95
CA LEU A 91 0.23 -9.40 -4.57
C LEU A 91 1.59 -8.78 -4.26
N LEU A 92 2.68 -9.38 -4.73
CA LEU A 92 4.04 -8.81 -4.58
C LEU A 92 4.16 -7.48 -5.31
N LEU A 93 3.68 -7.39 -6.55
CA LEU A 93 3.67 -6.13 -7.31
C LEU A 93 2.79 -5.07 -6.62
N PHE A 94 1.62 -5.46 -6.14
CA PHE A 94 0.75 -4.56 -5.39
C PHE A 94 1.48 -3.98 -4.18
N TRP A 95 2.15 -4.82 -3.39
CA TRP A 95 2.91 -4.39 -2.22
C TRP A 95 4.07 -3.47 -2.58
N ALA A 96 4.80 -3.75 -3.67
CA ALA A 96 5.89 -2.90 -4.15
C ALA A 96 5.38 -1.50 -4.52
N VAL A 97 4.30 -1.42 -5.30
CA VAL A 97 3.69 -0.14 -5.72
C VAL A 97 3.08 0.59 -4.53
N PHE A 98 2.38 -0.12 -3.66
CA PHE A 98 1.76 0.46 -2.46
C PHE A 98 2.81 1.06 -1.52
N THR A 99 3.89 0.33 -1.26
CA THR A 99 4.99 0.82 -0.41
C THR A 99 5.69 2.02 -1.05
N ALA A 100 5.95 1.99 -2.35
CA ALA A 100 6.56 3.11 -3.07
C ALA A 100 5.65 4.35 -3.03
N ALA A 101 4.34 4.18 -3.25
CA ALA A 101 3.37 5.28 -3.23
C ALA A 101 3.26 5.96 -1.86
N LEU A 102 3.52 5.24 -0.78
CA LEU A 102 3.48 5.78 0.57
C LEU A 102 4.84 6.31 1.05
N ALA A 103 5.95 5.68 0.63
CA ALA A 103 7.29 6.06 1.06
C ALA A 103 7.82 7.31 0.36
N LEU A 104 7.52 7.50 -0.93
CA LEU A 104 8.02 8.64 -1.70
C LEU A 104 7.60 10.01 -1.14
N PRO A 105 6.32 10.25 -0.80
CA PRO A 105 5.91 11.53 -0.22
C PRO A 105 6.58 11.79 1.13
N LEU A 106 6.75 10.74 1.94
CA LEU A 106 7.38 10.87 3.25
C LEU A 106 8.87 11.27 3.15
N ALA A 107 9.59 10.71 2.18
CA ALA A 107 10.98 11.08 1.91
C ALA A 107 11.10 12.55 1.50
N ASN A 108 10.20 13.06 0.67
CA ASN A 108 10.19 14.46 0.26
C ASN A 108 9.91 15.40 1.45
N VAL A 109 8.94 15.08 2.30
CA VAL A 109 8.63 15.87 3.50
C VAL A 109 9.84 15.93 4.45
N VAL A 110 10.53 14.80 4.64
CA VAL A 110 11.73 14.76 5.48
C VAL A 110 12.85 15.63 4.90
N GLN A 111 13.04 15.63 3.58
CA GLN A 111 14.03 16.48 2.91
C GLN A 111 13.69 17.97 3.04
N ASP A 112 12.44 18.35 2.88
CA ASP A 112 11.98 19.73 3.00
C ASP A 112 12.16 20.26 4.43
N VAL A 113 11.84 19.44 5.44
CA VAL A 113 12.06 19.79 6.85
C VAL A 113 13.55 19.91 7.18
N ALA A 114 14.39 19.02 6.66
CA ALA A 114 15.84 19.10 6.86
C ALA A 114 16.44 20.33 6.18
N ALA A 115 15.99 20.69 4.98
CA ALA A 115 16.42 21.91 4.28
C ALA A 115 16.03 23.19 5.04
N ALA A 116 14.80 23.26 5.54
CA ALA A 116 14.32 24.38 6.35
C ALA A 116 15.10 24.53 7.68
N ALA A 117 15.50 23.43 8.31
CA ALA A 117 16.30 23.47 9.52
C ALA A 117 17.70 24.04 9.26
N VAL A 118 18.34 23.67 8.14
CA VAL A 118 19.66 24.19 7.74
C VAL A 118 19.57 25.69 7.40
N GLU A 119 18.51 26.13 6.76
CA GLU A 119 18.29 27.54 6.44
C GLU A 119 18.11 28.39 7.69
N ASN A 120 17.36 27.92 8.67
CA ASN A 120 17.20 28.60 9.96
C ASN A 120 18.51 28.70 10.76
N ASP A 121 19.32 27.65 10.78
CA ASP A 121 20.63 27.66 11.43
C ASP A 121 21.61 28.67 10.76
N SER A 122 21.59 28.74 9.45
CA SER A 122 22.44 29.70 8.71
C SER A 122 21.99 31.15 8.90
N ALA A 123 20.67 31.40 8.99
CA ALA A 123 20.13 32.71 9.29
C ALA A 123 20.48 33.18 10.73
N ALA A 124 20.41 32.28 11.72
CA ALA A 124 20.82 32.57 13.09
C ALA A 124 22.28 32.91 13.21
N ALA A 125 23.16 32.16 12.52
CA ALA A 125 24.61 32.42 12.50
C ALA A 125 24.97 33.78 11.84
N GLN A 126 24.20 34.21 10.82
CA GLN A 126 24.39 35.51 10.18
C GLN A 126 23.99 36.69 11.09
N ASP A 127 22.93 36.51 11.90
CA ASP A 127 22.46 37.54 12.82
C ASP A 127 23.44 37.75 13.97
N GLU A 128 24.02 36.66 14.48
CA GLU A 128 25.10 36.73 15.50
C GLU A 128 26.38 37.43 14.99
N SER A 129 26.72 37.19 13.72
CA SER A 129 27.87 37.86 13.06
C SER A 129 27.66 39.35 12.83
N ARG A 130 26.41 39.82 12.74
CA ARG A 130 26.09 41.26 12.59
C ARG A 130 26.01 42.01 13.91
N ALA A 131 25.83 41.31 15.03
CA ALA A 131 25.69 41.90 16.34
C ALA A 131 27.04 42.14 17.05
N ASN A 132 28.15 41.56 16.55
CA ASN A 132 29.51 41.76 17.02
C ASN A 132 30.28 42.70 16.06
#